data_598648a749446ba9b8d196255c33aa20
#
_entry.id   598648a749446ba9b8d196255c33aa20
#
_cell.length_a   1.000
_cell.length_b   1.000
_cell.length_c   1.000
_cell.angle_alpha   90.00
_cell.angle_beta   90.00
_cell.angle_gamma   90.00
#
_symmetry.space_group_name_H-M   'P 1'
#
loop_
_entity.id
_entity.type
_entity.pdbx_description
1 polymer ?
#
loop_
_entity_poly.entity_id
_entity_poly.type
_entity_poly.pdbx_seq_one_letter_code
_entity_poly.pdbx_strand_id
1 'polypeptide(L)'
;MRTISKSVVPVMLVICSALAFAQSPPATPKTVTEILQRSLTNTEKQFVDAADAMPADKFDFAPTTGEFKGVRTYGQLLKHTAATNMFVAAVLLGEKSPAGGFEGPDDIKGKEAIMKYVRDSFDAAHKAMEKVNKDSAIDQLPNPFNPKGPNVTRMGMSLIFLGHANDEYGQLVEYLRMNNIIPPASRK
;
A
#
# COMPACT_ATOMS: atom_id res chain seq x y z
N MET A 1 72.55 29.64 -20.96
CA MET A 1 71.13 29.97 -21.26
C MET A 1 70.35 28.69 -21.34
N ARG A 2 69.51 28.43 -20.36
CA ARG A 2 68.60 27.23 -20.33
C ARG A 2 67.23 27.69 -20.73
N THR A 3 66.75 27.23 -21.86
CA THR A 3 65.36 27.44 -22.35
C THR A 3 64.44 26.49 -21.67
N ILE A 4 63.48 27.05 -20.92
CA ILE A 4 62.39 26.29 -20.27
C ILE A 4 61.19 26.16 -21.25
N SER A 5 60.98 24.96 -21.76
CA SER A 5 59.79 24.63 -22.58
C SER A 5 58.57 24.54 -21.68
N LYS A 6 57.56 25.38 -21.93
CA LYS A 6 56.28 25.33 -21.27
C LYS A 6 55.36 24.35 -22.04
N SER A 7 55.15 23.14 -21.50
CA SER A 7 54.17 22.21 -22.02
C SER A 7 52.76 22.66 -21.57
N VAL A 8 51.91 23.01 -22.54
CA VAL A 8 50.49 23.29 -22.32
C VAL A 8 49.73 21.98 -22.44
N VAL A 9 49.17 21.52 -21.33
CA VAL A 9 48.28 20.35 -21.31
C VAL A 9 46.85 20.84 -21.57
N PRO A 10 46.16 20.36 -22.63
CA PRO A 10 44.76 20.73 -22.86
C PRO A 10 43.85 20.00 -21.86
N VAL A 11 43.15 20.77 -21.04
CA VAL A 11 42.06 20.24 -20.18
C VAL A 11 40.85 20.00 -21.07
N MET A 12 40.58 18.75 -21.35
CA MET A 12 39.39 18.31 -22.08
C MET A 12 38.19 18.32 -21.14
N LEU A 13 37.33 19.33 -21.24
CA LEU A 13 36.10 19.48 -20.47
C LEU A 13 35.08 18.51 -21.05
N VAL A 14 34.87 17.35 -20.38
CA VAL A 14 33.80 16.40 -20.72
C VAL A 14 32.51 16.96 -20.16
N ILE A 15 31.68 17.58 -21.00
CA ILE A 15 30.31 17.99 -20.67
C ILE A 15 29.45 16.75 -20.72
N CYS A 16 29.18 16.14 -19.54
CA CYS A 16 28.21 15.08 -19.37
C CYS A 16 26.80 15.71 -19.39
N SER A 17 26.19 15.77 -20.56
CA SER A 17 24.77 16.19 -20.70
C SER A 17 23.88 15.11 -20.11
N ALA A 18 23.46 15.28 -18.87
CA ALA A 18 22.42 14.48 -18.27
C ALA A 18 21.10 14.80 -19.00
N LEU A 19 20.69 13.94 -19.93
CA LEU A 19 19.34 13.95 -20.50
C LEU A 19 18.36 13.58 -19.38
N ALA A 20 17.82 14.57 -18.71
CA ALA A 20 16.66 14.41 -17.85
C ALA A 20 15.47 14.02 -18.74
N PHE A 21 15.15 12.74 -18.78
CA PHE A 21 13.88 12.29 -19.35
C PHE A 21 12.76 12.86 -18.47
N ALA A 22 12.17 13.96 -18.91
CA ALA A 22 10.95 14.48 -18.33
C ALA A 22 9.86 13.41 -18.58
N GLN A 23 9.51 12.66 -17.54
CA GLN A 23 8.39 11.73 -17.61
C GLN A 23 7.12 12.56 -17.85
N SER A 24 6.44 12.28 -18.97
CA SER A 24 5.13 12.88 -19.22
C SER A 24 4.20 12.59 -18.04
N PRO A 25 3.38 13.56 -17.60
CA PRO A 25 2.42 13.30 -16.55
C PRO A 25 1.52 12.13 -16.92
N PRO A 26 1.14 11.27 -15.96
CA PRO A 26 0.31 10.11 -16.23
C PRO A 26 -1.02 10.55 -16.86
N ALA A 27 -1.42 9.83 -17.92
CA ALA A 27 -2.67 10.12 -18.63
C ALA A 27 -3.88 10.05 -17.69
N THR A 28 -4.93 10.86 -17.99
CA THR A 28 -6.19 10.80 -17.25
C THR A 28 -6.86 9.43 -17.47
N PRO A 29 -7.30 8.73 -16.40
CA PRO A 29 -8.02 7.47 -16.53
C PRO A 29 -9.31 7.65 -17.37
N LYS A 30 -9.62 6.69 -18.22
CA LYS A 30 -10.76 6.72 -19.14
C LYS A 30 -11.81 5.65 -18.84
N THR A 31 -11.49 4.70 -17.97
CA THR A 31 -12.39 3.60 -17.61
C THR A 31 -12.55 3.49 -16.09
N VAL A 32 -13.64 2.85 -15.66
CA VAL A 32 -13.88 2.54 -14.25
C VAL A 32 -12.71 1.77 -13.65
N THR A 33 -12.22 0.75 -14.36
CA THR A 33 -11.09 -0.06 -13.92
C THR A 33 -9.82 0.77 -13.73
N GLU A 34 -9.48 1.66 -14.69
CA GLU A 34 -8.31 2.53 -14.57
C GLU A 34 -8.42 3.52 -13.39
N ILE A 35 -9.63 4.06 -13.11
CA ILE A 35 -9.87 4.93 -11.97
C ILE A 35 -9.61 4.16 -10.66
N LEU A 36 -10.18 2.96 -10.53
CA LEU A 36 -10.02 2.12 -9.35
C LEU A 36 -8.57 1.69 -9.15
N GLN A 37 -7.91 1.22 -10.22
CA GLN A 37 -6.51 0.81 -10.19
C GLN A 37 -5.58 1.96 -9.78
N ARG A 38 -5.78 3.15 -10.32
CA ARG A 38 -5.00 4.33 -9.95
C ARG A 38 -5.20 4.71 -8.49
N SER A 39 -6.44 4.66 -8.02
CA SER A 39 -6.76 4.95 -6.61
C SER A 39 -6.10 3.92 -5.69
N LEU A 40 -6.18 2.62 -6.03
CA LEU A 40 -5.55 1.55 -5.27
C LEU A 40 -4.03 1.70 -5.22
N THR A 41 -3.38 1.97 -6.36
CA THR A 41 -1.92 2.20 -6.43
C THR A 41 -1.47 3.35 -5.51
N ASN A 42 -2.25 4.45 -5.46
CA ASN A 42 -1.94 5.56 -4.57
C ASN A 42 -2.09 5.19 -3.09
N THR A 43 -3.18 4.46 -2.75
CA THR A 43 -3.43 3.98 -1.39
C THR A 43 -2.36 2.97 -0.96
N GLU A 44 -2.05 2.00 -1.82
CA GLU A 44 -0.99 1.02 -1.58
C GLU A 44 0.35 1.70 -1.29
N LYS A 45 0.76 2.64 -2.16
CA LYS A 45 2.02 3.34 -1.96
C LYS A 45 2.09 4.02 -0.60
N GLN A 46 1.05 4.75 -0.21
CA GLN A 46 1.02 5.45 1.08
C GLN A 46 1.05 4.46 2.25
N PHE A 47 0.28 3.37 2.15
CA PHE A 47 0.18 2.35 3.18
C PHE A 47 1.50 1.59 3.34
N VAL A 48 2.09 1.11 2.24
CA VAL A 48 3.35 0.35 2.25
C VAL A 48 4.52 1.21 2.72
N ASP A 49 4.60 2.48 2.26
CA ASP A 49 5.63 3.41 2.73
C ASP A 49 5.53 3.64 4.25
N ALA A 50 4.31 3.82 4.78
CA ALA A 50 4.11 3.96 6.22
C ALA A 50 4.49 2.66 6.95
N ALA A 51 4.01 1.52 6.45
CA ALA A 51 4.28 0.21 7.04
C ALA A 51 5.79 -0.09 7.14
N ASP A 52 6.55 0.25 6.10
CA ASP A 52 7.99 0.04 6.07
C ASP A 52 8.78 1.02 6.96
N ALA A 53 8.23 2.18 7.26
CA ALA A 53 8.89 3.21 8.06
C ALA A 53 9.10 2.80 9.54
N MET A 54 8.31 1.88 10.08
CA MET A 54 8.47 1.37 11.45
C MET A 54 9.67 0.41 11.54
N PRO A 55 10.62 0.61 12.48
CA PRO A 55 11.67 -0.35 12.74
C PRO A 55 11.14 -1.71 13.19
N ALA A 56 11.87 -2.78 12.87
CA ALA A 56 11.43 -4.15 13.14
C ALA A 56 11.19 -4.44 14.62
N ASP A 57 12.01 -3.87 15.50
CA ASP A 57 11.91 -4.00 16.98
C ASP A 57 10.68 -3.28 17.56
N LYS A 58 9.96 -2.50 16.75
CA LYS A 58 8.76 -1.77 17.14
C LYS A 58 7.47 -2.29 16.50
N PHE A 59 7.52 -3.44 15.83
CA PHE A 59 6.31 -4.03 15.24
C PHE A 59 5.29 -4.50 16.29
N ASP A 60 5.74 -4.75 17.52
CA ASP A 60 4.87 -5.09 18.65
C ASP A 60 4.39 -3.86 19.44
N PHE A 61 4.70 -2.65 18.97
CA PHE A 61 4.23 -1.43 19.61
C PHE A 61 2.70 -1.29 19.47
N ALA A 62 2.05 -0.99 20.61
CA ALA A 62 0.68 -0.51 20.67
C ALA A 62 0.61 0.71 21.60
N PRO A 63 -0.30 1.67 21.38
CA PRO A 63 -0.51 2.78 22.30
C PRO A 63 -0.90 2.29 23.71
N THR A 64 -0.37 2.95 24.75
CA THR A 64 -0.61 2.61 26.15
C THR A 64 -1.13 3.80 26.99
N THR A 65 -1.06 5.02 26.44
CA THR A 65 -1.50 6.26 27.13
C THR A 65 -2.82 6.70 26.55
N GLY A 66 -3.89 6.60 27.31
CA GLY A 66 -5.28 6.86 26.89
C GLY A 66 -6.11 5.58 26.86
N GLU A 67 -7.26 5.63 26.20
CA GLU A 67 -8.21 4.51 26.09
C GLU A 67 -7.87 3.59 24.91
N PHE A 68 -6.77 2.85 25.05
CA PHE A 68 -6.25 1.96 24.00
C PHE A 68 -6.29 0.47 24.40
N LYS A 69 -7.16 0.09 25.34
CA LYS A 69 -7.29 -1.31 25.74
C LYS A 69 -7.75 -2.18 24.57
N GLY A 70 -6.94 -3.18 24.21
CA GLY A 70 -7.27 -4.18 23.20
C GLY A 70 -7.06 -3.72 21.75
N VAL A 71 -6.41 -2.57 21.51
CA VAL A 71 -6.01 -2.18 20.16
C VAL A 71 -4.92 -3.12 19.62
N ARG A 72 -4.86 -3.23 18.31
CA ARG A 72 -3.83 -4.01 17.63
C ARG A 72 -2.45 -3.39 17.81
N THR A 73 -1.42 -4.22 17.88
CA THR A 73 -0.04 -3.74 17.67
C THR A 73 0.15 -3.30 16.22
N TYR A 74 1.25 -2.59 15.95
CA TYR A 74 1.59 -2.15 14.60
C TYR A 74 1.58 -3.32 13.59
N GLY A 75 2.27 -4.42 13.92
CA GLY A 75 2.30 -5.61 13.08
C GLY A 75 0.95 -6.31 12.94
N GLN A 76 0.14 -6.34 14.00
CA GLN A 76 -1.22 -6.88 13.94
C GLN A 76 -2.13 -6.04 13.05
N LEU A 77 -2.00 -4.71 13.08
CA LEU A 77 -2.74 -3.80 12.21
C LEU A 77 -2.44 -4.05 10.73
N LEU A 78 -1.17 -4.22 10.39
CA LEU A 78 -0.72 -4.57 9.04
C LEU A 78 -1.28 -5.93 8.57
N LYS A 79 -1.23 -6.94 9.44
CA LYS A 79 -1.80 -8.27 9.16
C LYS A 79 -3.31 -8.21 8.95
N HIS A 80 -4.02 -7.44 9.77
CA HIS A 80 -5.46 -7.24 9.66
C HIS A 80 -5.83 -6.61 8.31
N THR A 81 -5.13 -5.56 7.91
CA THR A 81 -5.36 -4.93 6.60
C THR A 81 -5.10 -5.91 5.45
N ALA A 82 -3.99 -6.64 5.51
CA ALA A 82 -3.67 -7.63 4.49
C ALA A 82 -4.71 -8.76 4.43
N ALA A 83 -5.16 -9.27 5.57
CA ALA A 83 -6.20 -10.30 5.63
C ALA A 83 -7.55 -9.81 5.06
N THR A 84 -7.92 -8.56 5.35
CA THR A 84 -9.13 -7.93 4.79
C THR A 84 -9.01 -7.80 3.27
N ASN A 85 -7.87 -7.35 2.76
CA ASN A 85 -7.61 -7.29 1.32
C ASN A 85 -7.75 -8.67 0.66
N MET A 86 -7.11 -9.70 1.22
CA MET A 86 -7.21 -11.08 0.73
C MET A 86 -8.66 -11.59 0.72
N PHE A 87 -9.42 -11.27 1.77
CA PHE A 87 -10.82 -11.67 1.88
C PHE A 87 -11.67 -10.99 0.80
N VAL A 88 -11.57 -9.68 0.65
CA VAL A 88 -12.33 -8.91 -0.34
C VAL A 88 -11.95 -9.32 -1.77
N ALA A 89 -10.67 -9.55 -2.03
CA ALA A 89 -10.20 -10.04 -3.32
C ALA A 89 -10.81 -11.40 -3.67
N ALA A 90 -10.83 -12.34 -2.73
CA ALA A 90 -11.42 -13.65 -2.93
C ALA A 90 -12.93 -13.56 -3.25
N VAL A 91 -13.67 -12.69 -2.56
CA VAL A 91 -15.10 -12.46 -2.84
C VAL A 91 -15.30 -11.94 -4.27
N LEU A 92 -14.51 -10.94 -4.69
CA LEU A 92 -14.61 -10.37 -6.04
C LEU A 92 -14.22 -11.36 -7.14
N LEU A 93 -13.31 -12.28 -6.86
CA LEU A 93 -12.85 -13.32 -7.78
C LEU A 93 -13.73 -14.58 -7.75
N GLY A 94 -14.63 -14.71 -6.77
CA GLY A 94 -15.41 -15.92 -6.55
C GLY A 94 -14.57 -17.08 -5.99
N GLU A 95 -13.50 -16.78 -5.27
CA GLU A 95 -12.55 -17.74 -4.71
C GLU A 95 -12.73 -17.86 -3.18
N LYS A 96 -12.12 -18.90 -2.59
CA LYS A 96 -12.05 -19.03 -1.13
C LYS A 96 -10.90 -18.16 -0.61
N SER A 97 -11.15 -17.34 0.41
CA SER A 97 -10.11 -16.53 1.03
C SER A 97 -9.02 -17.41 1.67
N PRO A 98 -7.74 -17.14 1.39
CA PRO A 98 -6.61 -17.80 2.03
C PRO A 98 -6.33 -17.27 3.44
N ALA A 99 -6.92 -16.15 3.85
CA ALA A 99 -6.56 -15.45 5.09
C ALA A 99 -7.01 -16.17 6.38
N GLY A 100 -7.96 -17.12 6.29
CA GLY A 100 -8.49 -17.85 7.46
C GLY A 100 -9.33 -17.01 8.44
N GLY A 101 -9.30 -15.68 8.31
CA GLY A 101 -10.01 -14.72 9.15
C GLY A 101 -9.45 -13.31 8.93
N PHE A 102 -9.94 -12.33 9.71
CA PHE A 102 -9.55 -10.92 9.55
C PHE A 102 -8.25 -10.54 10.30
N GLU A 103 -7.73 -11.40 11.17
CA GLU A 103 -6.47 -11.11 11.88
C GLU A 103 -5.22 -11.62 11.14
N GLY A 104 -5.44 -12.36 10.06
CA GLY A 104 -4.38 -12.99 9.26
C GLY A 104 -3.76 -14.21 9.94
N PRO A 105 -2.90 -14.98 9.22
CA PRO A 105 -2.29 -16.20 9.72
C PRO A 105 -1.38 -15.96 10.94
N ASP A 106 -1.43 -16.84 11.94
CA ASP A 106 -0.66 -16.72 13.18
C ASP A 106 0.84 -16.98 13.02
N ASP A 107 1.21 -17.71 11.97
CA ASP A 107 2.60 -18.07 11.64
C ASP A 107 3.35 -16.93 10.92
N ILE A 108 2.65 -15.93 10.39
CA ILE A 108 3.28 -14.73 9.81
C ILE A 108 3.72 -13.80 10.93
N LYS A 109 5.04 -13.74 11.19
CA LYS A 109 5.66 -12.97 12.27
C LYS A 109 6.89 -12.22 11.79
N GLY A 110 7.18 -11.10 12.47
CA GLY A 110 8.32 -10.24 12.17
C GLY A 110 8.09 -9.36 10.93
N LYS A 111 8.86 -8.28 10.85
CA LYS A 111 8.67 -7.22 9.84
C LYS A 111 8.69 -7.78 8.42
N GLU A 112 9.69 -8.58 8.07
CA GLU A 112 9.87 -9.06 6.69
C GLU A 112 8.68 -9.89 6.19
N ALA A 113 8.24 -10.88 6.99
CA ALA A 113 7.11 -11.74 6.62
C ALA A 113 5.79 -10.96 6.58
N ILE A 114 5.57 -10.06 7.53
CA ILE A 114 4.37 -9.20 7.56
C ILE A 114 4.36 -8.27 6.34
N MET A 115 5.48 -7.62 6.01
CA MET A 115 5.57 -6.73 4.83
C MET A 115 5.37 -7.48 3.52
N LYS A 116 5.86 -8.72 3.42
CA LYS A 116 5.57 -9.58 2.27
C LYS A 116 4.06 -9.85 2.17
N TYR A 117 3.42 -10.24 3.26
CA TYR A 117 1.98 -10.51 3.30
C TYR A 117 1.14 -9.28 2.91
N VAL A 118 1.55 -8.08 3.36
CA VAL A 118 0.93 -6.82 2.95
C VAL A 118 1.04 -6.62 1.45
N ARG A 119 2.22 -6.75 0.84
CA ARG A 119 2.40 -6.59 -0.61
C ARG A 119 1.58 -7.62 -1.39
N ASP A 120 1.67 -8.91 -1.03
CA ASP A 120 0.88 -9.98 -1.66
C ASP A 120 -0.63 -9.67 -1.60
N SER A 121 -1.11 -9.01 -0.53
CA SER A 121 -2.51 -8.64 -0.37
C SER A 121 -2.95 -7.51 -1.31
N PHE A 122 -2.08 -6.54 -1.57
CA PHE A 122 -2.34 -5.50 -2.56
C PHE A 122 -2.28 -6.04 -3.99
N ASP A 123 -1.37 -6.96 -4.29
CA ASP A 123 -1.34 -7.68 -5.58
C ASP A 123 -2.67 -8.42 -5.82
N ALA A 124 -3.21 -9.07 -4.80
CA ALA A 124 -4.52 -9.74 -4.88
C ALA A 124 -5.65 -8.71 -5.09
N ALA A 125 -5.60 -7.56 -4.43
CA ALA A 125 -6.56 -6.48 -4.61
C ALA A 125 -6.53 -5.91 -6.03
N HIS A 126 -5.35 -5.67 -6.59
CA HIS A 126 -5.17 -5.23 -7.97
C HIS A 126 -5.77 -6.23 -8.97
N LYS A 127 -5.48 -7.52 -8.81
CA LYS A 127 -6.04 -8.59 -9.64
C LYS A 127 -7.57 -8.63 -9.56
N ALA A 128 -8.13 -8.46 -8.36
CA ALA A 128 -9.58 -8.43 -8.15
C ALA A 128 -10.23 -7.20 -8.78
N MET A 129 -9.60 -6.03 -8.68
CA MET A 129 -10.10 -4.79 -9.30
C MET A 129 -10.16 -4.85 -10.84
N GLU A 130 -9.36 -5.67 -11.52
CA GLU A 130 -9.46 -5.90 -12.95
C GLU A 130 -10.82 -6.45 -13.38
N LYS A 131 -11.54 -7.12 -12.47
CA LYS A 131 -12.89 -7.64 -12.71
C LYS A 131 -13.99 -6.59 -12.59
N VAL A 132 -13.65 -5.34 -12.21
CA VAL A 132 -14.61 -4.25 -12.00
C VAL A 132 -14.50 -3.26 -13.16
N ASN A 133 -15.52 -3.23 -14.02
CA ASN A 133 -15.60 -2.37 -15.19
C ASN A 133 -17.01 -1.75 -15.32
N LYS A 134 -17.25 -0.98 -16.36
CA LYS A 134 -18.55 -0.29 -16.56
C LYS A 134 -19.76 -1.22 -16.63
N ASP A 135 -19.56 -2.45 -17.09
CA ASP A 135 -20.64 -3.43 -17.28
C ASP A 135 -20.89 -4.26 -16.03
N SER A 136 -19.83 -4.52 -15.23
CA SER A 136 -19.89 -5.34 -14.00
C SER A 136 -19.96 -4.56 -12.68
N ALA A 137 -19.78 -3.24 -12.70
CA ALA A 137 -19.69 -2.42 -11.49
C ALA A 137 -20.89 -2.57 -10.54
N ILE A 138 -22.09 -2.72 -11.10
CA ILE A 138 -23.35 -2.85 -10.33
C ILE A 138 -23.83 -4.29 -10.19
N ASP A 139 -23.05 -5.29 -10.64
CA ASP A 139 -23.38 -6.70 -10.42
C ASP A 139 -23.54 -6.97 -8.93
N GLN A 140 -24.59 -7.73 -8.60
CA GLN A 140 -24.94 -8.07 -7.22
C GLN A 140 -24.11 -9.26 -6.73
N LEU A 141 -23.50 -9.11 -5.58
CA LEU A 141 -22.80 -10.16 -4.85
C LEU A 141 -23.47 -10.41 -3.50
N PRO A 142 -23.51 -11.65 -3.00
CA PRO A 142 -23.90 -11.89 -1.62
C PRO A 142 -23.04 -11.05 -0.67
N ASN A 143 -23.67 -10.43 0.33
CA ASN A 143 -22.93 -9.63 1.31
C ASN A 143 -22.17 -10.54 2.28
N PRO A 144 -20.84 -10.65 2.21
CA PRO A 144 -20.09 -11.58 3.04
C PRO A 144 -19.97 -11.12 4.50
N PHE A 145 -20.21 -9.83 4.78
CA PHE A 145 -20.19 -9.27 6.14
C PHE A 145 -21.55 -9.36 6.82
N ASN A 146 -22.63 -9.49 6.05
CA ASN A 146 -23.99 -9.67 6.52
C ASN A 146 -24.77 -10.60 5.59
N PRO A 147 -24.60 -11.94 5.71
CA PRO A 147 -25.21 -12.90 4.79
C PRO A 147 -26.76 -12.89 4.79
N LYS A 148 -27.39 -12.30 5.80
CA LYS A 148 -28.86 -12.12 5.88
C LYS A 148 -29.32 -10.74 5.43
N GLY A 149 -28.40 -9.86 5.12
CA GLY A 149 -28.65 -8.49 4.65
C GLY A 149 -28.81 -8.41 3.13
N PRO A 150 -28.99 -7.19 2.61
CA PRO A 150 -29.03 -6.98 1.17
C PRO A 150 -27.69 -7.33 0.53
N ASN A 151 -27.75 -7.72 -0.74
CA ASN A 151 -26.56 -7.88 -1.57
C ASN A 151 -25.75 -6.58 -1.63
N VAL A 152 -24.49 -6.71 -1.94
CA VAL A 152 -23.57 -5.59 -2.23
C VAL A 152 -23.25 -5.56 -3.72
N THR A 153 -22.86 -4.41 -4.22
CA THR A 153 -22.40 -4.32 -5.61
C THR A 153 -20.92 -4.67 -5.71
N ARG A 154 -20.50 -5.15 -6.87
CA ARG A 154 -19.07 -5.40 -7.16
C ARG A 154 -18.21 -4.15 -6.92
N MET A 155 -18.69 -2.98 -7.38
CA MET A 155 -18.05 -1.69 -7.08
C MET A 155 -17.98 -1.42 -5.57
N GLY A 156 -19.09 -1.63 -4.85
CA GLY A 156 -19.13 -1.42 -3.40
C GLY A 156 -18.12 -2.30 -2.67
N MET A 157 -17.98 -3.57 -3.05
CA MET A 157 -16.94 -4.45 -2.51
C MET A 157 -15.52 -3.94 -2.84
N SER A 158 -15.28 -3.48 -4.06
CA SER A 158 -13.95 -2.98 -4.44
C SER A 158 -13.55 -1.70 -3.70
N LEU A 159 -14.49 -0.86 -3.33
CA LEU A 159 -14.23 0.35 -2.55
C LEU A 159 -13.79 0.06 -1.10
N ILE A 160 -14.02 -1.16 -0.60
CA ILE A 160 -13.53 -1.55 0.73
C ILE A 160 -12.01 -1.56 0.78
N PHE A 161 -11.32 -1.96 -0.31
CA PHE A 161 -9.85 -1.85 -0.37
C PHE A 161 -9.35 -0.43 -0.06
N LEU A 162 -10.01 0.57 -0.63
CA LEU A 162 -9.63 1.97 -0.46
C LEU A 162 -10.02 2.50 0.92
N GLY A 163 -11.28 2.29 1.31
CA GLY A 163 -11.82 2.81 2.57
C GLY A 163 -11.08 2.23 3.77
N HIS A 164 -10.98 0.91 3.84
CA HIS A 164 -10.34 0.21 4.95
C HIS A 164 -8.83 0.51 5.04
N ALA A 165 -8.11 0.41 3.91
CA ALA A 165 -6.68 0.69 3.93
C ALA A 165 -6.35 2.15 4.29
N ASN A 166 -7.21 3.13 3.94
CA ASN A 166 -7.02 4.52 4.35
C ASN A 166 -7.32 4.76 5.83
N ASP A 167 -8.32 4.07 6.38
CA ASP A 167 -8.62 4.10 7.82
C ASP A 167 -7.43 3.56 8.63
N GLU A 168 -6.93 2.40 8.25
CA GLU A 168 -5.79 1.77 8.91
C GLU A 168 -4.48 2.55 8.67
N TYR A 169 -4.29 3.19 7.51
CA TYR A 169 -3.18 4.10 7.27
C TYR A 169 -3.16 5.27 8.26
N GLY A 170 -4.33 5.84 8.59
CA GLY A 170 -4.41 6.87 9.62
C GLY A 170 -3.87 6.41 10.96
N GLN A 171 -4.20 5.20 11.38
CA GLN A 171 -3.69 4.60 12.62
C GLN A 171 -2.17 4.33 12.54
N LEU A 172 -1.66 3.83 11.40
CA LEU A 172 -0.20 3.65 11.20
C LEU A 172 0.55 4.97 11.36
N VAL A 173 0.02 6.05 10.80
CA VAL A 173 0.61 7.40 10.90
C VAL A 173 0.70 7.87 12.36
N GLU A 174 -0.35 7.64 13.16
CA GLU A 174 -0.33 7.97 14.58
C GLU A 174 0.69 7.12 15.35
N TYR A 175 0.78 5.82 15.09
CA TYR A 175 1.76 4.94 15.73
C TYR A 175 3.20 5.34 15.37
N LEU A 176 3.46 5.76 14.14
CA LEU A 176 4.77 6.31 13.74
C LEU A 176 5.12 7.55 14.56
N ARG A 177 4.19 8.52 14.66
CA ARG A 177 4.39 9.76 15.43
C ARG A 177 4.62 9.49 16.91
N MET A 178 3.88 8.56 17.51
CA MET A 178 4.08 8.13 18.89
C MET A 178 5.48 7.53 19.12
N ASN A 179 6.10 7.01 18.07
CA ASN A 179 7.47 6.50 18.10
C ASN A 179 8.52 7.53 17.62
N ASN A 180 8.17 8.81 17.52
CA ASN A 180 9.02 9.90 17.02
C ASN A 180 9.51 9.68 15.57
N ILE A 181 8.73 8.98 14.76
CA ILE A 181 9.02 8.74 13.34
C ILE A 181 8.14 9.66 12.51
N ILE A 182 8.77 10.48 11.65
CA ILE A 182 8.02 11.31 10.69
C ILE A 182 7.43 10.40 9.62
N PRO A 183 6.08 10.37 9.46
CA PRO A 183 5.44 9.57 8.41
C PRO A 183 5.99 9.93 7.02
N PRO A 184 6.19 8.97 6.11
CA PRO A 184 6.79 9.23 4.79
C PRO A 184 6.11 10.36 4.01
N ALA A 185 4.78 10.41 4.00
CA ALA A 185 4.02 11.47 3.32
C ALA A 185 4.18 12.89 3.94
N SER A 186 4.76 12.99 5.13
CA SER A 186 5.02 14.26 5.82
C SER A 186 6.49 14.71 5.74
N ARG A 187 7.34 13.93 5.07
CA ARG A 187 8.76 14.28 4.87
C ARG A 187 8.89 15.33 3.76
N LYS A 188 9.72 16.35 4.03
CA LYS A 188 10.06 17.39 3.05
C LYS A 188 11.22 16.97 2.20
#